data_5490a43696290344c4ace351c1c97e55
#
_entry.id   5490a43696290344c4ace351c1c97e55
#
_cell.length_a   1.000
_cell.length_b   1.000
_cell.length_c   1.000
_cell.angle_alpha   90.00
_cell.angle_beta   90.00
_cell.angle_gamma   90.00
#
_symmetry.space_group_name_H-M   'P 1'
#
loop_
_entity.id
_entity.type
_entity.pdbx_description
1 polymer ?
#
loop_
_entity_poly.entity_id
_entity_poly.type
_entity_poly.pdbx_seq_one_letter_code
_entity_poly.pdbx_strand_id
1 'polypeptide(L)'
;MNVYIKDSKLPAQACVIWMHGLGSNSQNMMGLVDQISLNTPVRHVFIDAPERPVTVNNNQPMRAWYDITGLTLLSREDRTGIHESEARVLEVIAAQRANGLSSKQIYLAGFSQGGAMALHTGLNLQDPMGGIIVLSAYLPLASERPDVHQIATPVFIATGSLDNVVPPEWTKGIQTWLLSRGFHDVESHEYMMEHSVCAKEVRDISIWLNKRISLNITQE
;
A
#
# COMPACT_ATOMS: atom_id res chain seq x y z
N MET A 1 -7.31 -0.19 -16.86
CA MET A 1 -6.52 -0.79 -15.78
C MET A 1 -7.07 -2.18 -15.50
N ASN A 2 -6.21 -3.20 -15.40
CA ASN A 2 -6.69 -4.54 -15.10
C ASN A 2 -6.84 -4.69 -13.59
N VAL A 3 -7.95 -5.29 -13.18
CA VAL A 3 -8.24 -5.62 -11.78
C VAL A 3 -8.48 -7.12 -11.71
N TYR A 4 -7.79 -7.79 -10.81
CA TYR A 4 -7.93 -9.22 -10.58
C TYR A 4 -8.42 -9.45 -9.16
N ILE A 5 -9.31 -10.40 -8.97
CA ILE A 5 -9.92 -10.70 -7.67
C ILE A 5 -9.64 -12.15 -7.31
N LYS A 6 -9.17 -12.37 -6.11
CA LYS A 6 -9.06 -13.68 -5.47
C LYS A 6 -9.99 -13.70 -4.26
N ASP A 7 -11.11 -14.37 -4.39
CA ASP A 7 -12.09 -14.51 -3.33
C ASP A 7 -11.83 -15.77 -2.49
N SER A 8 -12.23 -15.71 -1.23
CA SER A 8 -12.38 -16.89 -0.39
C SER A 8 -13.65 -17.69 -0.79
N LYS A 9 -13.74 -18.93 -0.33
CA LYS A 9 -14.94 -19.78 -0.55
C LYS A 9 -16.19 -19.27 0.20
N LEU A 10 -15.99 -18.48 1.24
CA LEU A 10 -17.05 -17.89 2.06
C LEU A 10 -17.16 -16.39 1.76
N PRO A 11 -18.29 -15.74 2.04
CA PRO A 11 -18.42 -14.29 1.89
C PRO A 11 -17.30 -13.56 2.60
N ALA A 12 -16.64 -12.64 1.89
CA ALA A 12 -15.52 -11.90 2.42
C ALA A 12 -15.97 -10.97 3.55
N GLN A 13 -15.25 -10.99 4.65
CA GLN A 13 -15.45 -10.12 5.81
C GLN A 13 -14.47 -8.94 5.81
N ALA A 14 -13.47 -8.98 4.92
CA ALA A 14 -12.56 -7.88 4.67
C ALA A 14 -12.04 -7.95 3.23
N CYS A 15 -11.47 -6.84 2.77
CA CYS A 15 -10.81 -6.74 1.47
C CYS A 15 -9.43 -6.12 1.61
N VAL A 16 -8.42 -6.70 0.96
CA VAL A 16 -7.10 -6.08 0.82
C VAL A 16 -6.85 -5.77 -0.65
N ILE A 17 -6.60 -4.50 -0.96
CA ILE A 17 -6.28 -4.00 -2.30
C ILE A 17 -4.76 -3.89 -2.42
N TRP A 18 -4.18 -4.64 -3.35
CA TRP A 18 -2.74 -4.81 -3.52
C TRP A 18 -2.22 -4.05 -4.73
N MET A 19 -1.16 -3.27 -4.53
CA MET A 19 -0.49 -2.46 -5.54
C MET A 19 0.97 -2.90 -5.68
N HIS A 20 1.38 -3.26 -6.90
CA HIS A 20 2.73 -3.75 -7.22
C HIS A 20 3.75 -2.63 -7.34
N GLY A 21 5.04 -2.96 -7.29
CA GLY A 21 6.14 -2.03 -7.54
C GLY A 21 6.33 -1.67 -9.02
N LEU A 22 7.18 -0.68 -9.30
CA LEU A 22 7.52 -0.24 -10.64
C LEU A 22 7.96 -1.41 -11.53
N GLY A 23 7.44 -1.48 -12.75
CA GLY A 23 7.76 -2.52 -13.73
C GLY A 23 7.22 -3.92 -13.41
N SER A 24 6.54 -4.09 -12.29
CA SER A 24 5.95 -5.35 -11.83
C SER A 24 4.49 -5.50 -12.33
N ASN A 25 3.73 -6.40 -11.72
CA ASN A 25 2.33 -6.67 -12.08
C ASN A 25 1.57 -7.36 -10.92
N SER A 26 0.27 -7.54 -11.11
CA SER A 26 -0.62 -8.22 -10.18
C SER A 26 -0.23 -9.66 -9.87
N GLN A 27 0.36 -10.40 -10.81
CA GLN A 27 0.76 -11.81 -10.59
C GLN A 27 1.86 -11.92 -9.53
N ASN A 28 2.80 -10.97 -9.50
CA ASN A 28 3.84 -10.93 -8.48
C ASN A 28 3.25 -10.68 -7.09
N MET A 29 2.25 -9.81 -6.98
CA MET A 29 1.54 -9.58 -5.73
C MET A 29 0.70 -10.79 -5.31
N MET A 30 0.11 -11.52 -6.26
CA MET A 30 -0.60 -12.78 -5.97
C MET A 30 0.35 -13.80 -5.35
N GLY A 31 1.58 -13.95 -5.89
CA GLY A 31 2.59 -14.85 -5.34
C GLY A 31 3.02 -14.48 -3.90
N LEU A 32 3.03 -13.21 -3.56
CA LEU A 32 3.22 -12.75 -2.18
C LEU A 32 2.02 -13.16 -1.30
N VAL A 33 0.82 -12.87 -1.76
CA VAL A 33 -0.45 -13.13 -1.02
C VAL A 33 -0.68 -14.62 -0.81
N ASP A 34 -0.23 -15.50 -1.70
CA ASP A 34 -0.32 -16.96 -1.53
C ASP A 34 0.44 -17.48 -0.29
N GLN A 35 1.37 -16.69 0.24
CA GLN A 35 2.14 -16.99 1.44
C GLN A 35 1.52 -16.39 2.72
N ILE A 36 0.51 -15.50 2.60
CA ILE A 36 -0.17 -14.87 3.73
C ILE A 36 -1.23 -15.82 4.28
N SER A 37 -1.19 -16.09 5.58
CA SER A 37 -2.14 -16.96 6.26
C SER A 37 -3.17 -16.12 7.03
N LEU A 38 -4.45 -16.20 6.62
CA LEU A 38 -5.55 -15.49 7.24
C LEU A 38 -6.59 -16.46 7.81
N ASN A 39 -7.08 -16.15 9.01
CA ASN A 39 -8.09 -16.94 9.72
C ASN A 39 -9.53 -16.57 9.31
N THR A 40 -9.68 -15.44 8.65
CA THR A 40 -10.98 -14.86 8.25
C THR A 40 -11.08 -14.87 6.72
N PRO A 41 -12.28 -15.07 6.15
CA PRO A 41 -12.50 -14.92 4.71
C PRO A 41 -12.19 -13.51 4.22
N VAL A 42 -11.18 -13.37 3.38
CA VAL A 42 -10.72 -12.09 2.84
C VAL A 42 -10.76 -12.12 1.32
N ARG A 43 -11.26 -11.05 0.73
CA ARG A 43 -11.12 -10.75 -0.70
C ARG A 43 -9.79 -10.07 -0.94
N HIS A 44 -8.98 -10.60 -1.86
CA HIS A 44 -7.80 -9.91 -2.34
C HIS A 44 -8.06 -9.33 -3.72
N VAL A 45 -7.84 -8.04 -3.87
CA VAL A 45 -7.96 -7.30 -5.13
C VAL A 45 -6.58 -6.83 -5.55
N PHE A 46 -6.18 -7.17 -6.75
CA PHE A 46 -4.87 -6.81 -7.32
C PHE A 46 -5.09 -5.87 -8.49
N ILE A 47 -4.35 -4.78 -8.51
CA ILE A 47 -4.49 -3.75 -9.53
C ILE A 47 -3.19 -3.65 -10.32
N ASP A 48 -3.27 -3.71 -11.66
CA ASP A 48 -2.15 -3.37 -12.53
C ASP A 48 -2.08 -1.85 -12.75
N ALA A 49 -0.91 -1.27 -12.54
CA ALA A 49 -0.64 0.10 -12.97
C ALA A 49 -0.70 0.21 -14.50
N PRO A 50 -1.01 1.38 -15.05
CA PRO A 50 -0.92 1.60 -16.49
C PRO A 50 0.52 1.49 -16.99
N GLU A 51 0.69 1.16 -18.26
CA GLU A 51 1.99 1.31 -18.91
C GLU A 51 2.21 2.78 -19.28
N ARG A 52 3.37 3.30 -18.91
CA ARG A 52 3.81 4.66 -19.24
C ARG A 52 5.33 4.71 -19.41
N PRO A 53 5.86 5.69 -20.17
CA PRO A 53 7.29 5.97 -20.17
C PRO A 53 7.77 6.32 -18.76
N VAL A 54 8.94 5.80 -18.36
CA VAL A 54 9.55 6.09 -17.06
C VAL A 54 10.90 6.77 -17.28
N THR A 55 11.02 8.01 -16.81
CA THR A 55 12.17 8.89 -17.11
C THR A 55 13.49 8.30 -16.63
N VAL A 56 13.58 7.80 -15.40
CA VAL A 56 14.82 7.17 -14.88
C VAL A 56 15.21 5.89 -15.61
N ASN A 57 14.32 5.31 -16.39
CA ASN A 57 14.57 4.13 -17.21
C ASN A 57 14.62 4.49 -18.71
N ASN A 58 15.23 5.62 -19.06
CA ASN A 58 15.40 6.09 -20.44
C ASN A 58 14.08 6.19 -21.22
N ASN A 59 13.00 6.57 -20.56
CA ASN A 59 11.62 6.64 -21.11
C ASN A 59 11.09 5.30 -21.68
N GLN A 60 11.66 4.17 -21.26
CA GLN A 60 11.13 2.87 -21.65
C GLN A 60 9.73 2.67 -21.03
N PRO A 61 8.71 2.24 -21.82
CA PRO A 61 7.40 1.95 -21.29
C PRO A 61 7.43 0.78 -20.33
N MET A 62 6.83 0.96 -19.17
CA MET A 62 6.60 -0.10 -18.18
C MET A 62 5.40 0.22 -17.32
N ARG A 63 4.89 -0.77 -16.57
CA ARG A 63 3.84 -0.53 -15.58
C ARG A 63 4.37 0.38 -14.47
N ALA A 64 3.77 1.55 -14.34
CA ALA A 64 4.13 2.54 -13.34
C ALA A 64 2.90 3.32 -12.87
N TRP A 65 2.79 3.52 -11.58
CA TRP A 65 1.72 4.33 -10.99
C TRP A 65 1.90 5.81 -11.36
N TYR A 66 3.14 6.26 -11.38
CA TYR A 66 3.53 7.62 -11.77
C TYR A 66 4.97 7.59 -12.33
N ASP A 67 5.37 8.63 -13.03
CA ASP A 67 6.73 8.72 -13.54
C ASP A 67 7.74 8.97 -12.40
N ILE A 68 8.89 8.32 -12.47
CA ILE A 68 10.02 8.56 -11.59
C ILE A 68 11.05 9.37 -12.39
N THR A 69 11.21 10.65 -12.04
CA THR A 69 12.07 11.59 -12.75
C THR A 69 13.48 11.65 -12.17
N GLY A 70 13.72 11.03 -11.01
CA GLY A 70 15.03 10.97 -10.36
C GLY A 70 15.03 10.02 -9.16
N LEU A 71 16.22 9.72 -8.64
CA LEU A 71 16.44 8.71 -7.60
C LEU A 71 16.69 9.34 -6.20
N THR A 72 16.19 10.54 -5.96
CA THR A 72 16.30 11.22 -4.66
C THR A 72 14.94 11.77 -4.24
N LEU A 73 14.72 11.94 -2.93
CA LEU A 73 13.51 12.60 -2.41
C LEU A 73 13.37 14.06 -2.82
N LEU A 74 14.43 14.67 -3.35
CA LEU A 74 14.44 16.04 -3.88
C LEU A 74 14.06 16.09 -5.37
N SER A 75 13.95 14.94 -6.03
CA SER A 75 13.54 14.89 -7.43
C SER A 75 12.10 15.37 -7.58
N ARG A 76 11.80 16.01 -8.71
CA ARG A 76 10.45 16.48 -9.00
C ARG A 76 9.49 15.29 -9.10
N GLU A 77 8.49 15.25 -8.24
CA GLU A 77 7.48 14.20 -8.27
C GLU A 77 6.47 14.42 -9.39
N ASP A 78 6.05 13.34 -10.04
CA ASP A 78 4.97 13.35 -11.03
C ASP A 78 3.60 13.45 -10.33
N ARG A 79 3.28 14.66 -9.89
CA ARG A 79 2.00 14.97 -9.22
C ARG A 79 0.79 14.48 -10.03
N THR A 80 0.80 14.75 -11.34
CA THR A 80 -0.32 14.37 -12.22
C THR A 80 -0.51 12.86 -12.24
N GLY A 81 0.55 12.09 -12.46
CA GLY A 81 0.48 10.63 -12.47
C GLY A 81 0.08 10.03 -11.12
N ILE A 82 0.52 10.64 -10.00
CA ILE A 82 0.10 10.24 -8.65
C ILE A 82 -1.41 10.42 -8.48
N HIS A 83 -1.97 11.58 -8.82
CA HIS A 83 -3.43 11.83 -8.68
C HIS A 83 -4.27 11.00 -9.66
N GLU A 84 -3.81 10.78 -10.89
CA GLU A 84 -4.48 9.89 -11.84
C GLU A 84 -4.55 8.45 -11.30
N SER A 85 -3.47 7.98 -10.70
CA SER A 85 -3.42 6.64 -10.10
C SER A 85 -4.25 6.55 -8.82
N GLU A 86 -4.25 7.60 -7.99
CA GLU A 86 -5.14 7.71 -6.83
C GLU A 86 -6.61 7.59 -7.24
N ALA A 87 -7.05 8.33 -8.25
CA ALA A 87 -8.43 8.27 -8.74
C ALA A 87 -8.86 6.83 -9.10
N ARG A 88 -7.96 6.06 -9.72
CA ARG A 88 -8.21 4.65 -10.08
C ARG A 88 -8.29 3.72 -8.86
N VAL A 89 -7.46 3.95 -7.85
CA VAL A 89 -7.54 3.21 -6.58
C VAL A 89 -8.84 3.53 -5.86
N LEU A 90 -9.27 4.79 -5.86
CA LEU A 90 -10.56 5.22 -5.29
C LEU A 90 -11.76 4.56 -5.96
N GLU A 91 -11.74 4.36 -7.29
CA GLU A 91 -12.77 3.59 -8.02
C GLU A 91 -12.86 2.15 -7.51
N VAL A 92 -11.71 1.50 -7.26
CA VAL A 92 -11.67 0.13 -6.73
C VAL A 92 -12.19 0.08 -5.29
N ILE A 93 -11.82 1.04 -4.45
CA ILE A 93 -12.36 1.17 -3.08
C ILE A 93 -13.88 1.33 -3.13
N ALA A 94 -14.39 2.24 -3.98
CA ALA A 94 -15.83 2.46 -4.14
C ALA A 94 -16.57 1.20 -4.58
N ALA A 95 -15.99 0.40 -5.49
CA ALA A 95 -16.55 -0.88 -5.90
C ALA A 95 -16.63 -1.89 -4.73
N GLN A 96 -15.63 -1.92 -3.83
CA GLN A 96 -15.69 -2.80 -2.66
C GLN A 96 -16.75 -2.33 -1.64
N ARG A 97 -16.90 -1.02 -1.46
CA ARG A 97 -17.98 -0.46 -0.63
C ARG A 97 -19.37 -0.77 -1.21
N ALA A 98 -19.54 -0.68 -2.52
CA ALA A 98 -20.78 -1.06 -3.21
C ALA A 98 -21.10 -2.56 -3.06
N ASN A 99 -20.09 -3.40 -2.85
CA ASN A 99 -20.24 -4.82 -2.55
C ASN A 99 -20.53 -5.11 -1.04
N GLY A 100 -20.79 -4.07 -0.24
CA GLY A 100 -21.23 -4.20 1.15
C GLY A 100 -20.13 -4.13 2.21
N LEU A 101 -18.88 -3.86 1.83
CA LEU A 101 -17.80 -3.69 2.81
C LEU A 101 -17.74 -2.24 3.33
N SER A 102 -17.68 -2.07 4.64
CA SER A 102 -17.42 -0.77 5.26
C SER A 102 -15.97 -0.31 5.03
N SER A 103 -15.66 0.98 5.21
CA SER A 103 -14.29 1.49 5.09
C SER A 103 -13.32 0.76 6.02
N LYS A 104 -13.74 0.42 7.24
CA LYS A 104 -12.94 -0.30 8.23
C LYS A 104 -12.64 -1.77 7.86
N GLN A 105 -13.34 -2.32 6.88
CA GLN A 105 -13.10 -3.67 6.35
C GLN A 105 -12.22 -3.66 5.10
N ILE A 106 -11.81 -2.48 4.60
CA ILE A 106 -10.97 -2.32 3.42
C ILE A 106 -9.55 -1.91 3.85
N TYR A 107 -8.55 -2.61 3.33
CA TYR A 107 -7.13 -2.40 3.56
C TYR A 107 -6.45 -2.04 2.24
N LEU A 108 -5.50 -1.11 2.28
CA LEU A 108 -4.61 -0.83 1.15
C LEU A 108 -3.23 -1.40 1.44
N ALA A 109 -2.64 -2.06 0.48
CA ALA A 109 -1.33 -2.67 0.61
C ALA A 109 -0.50 -2.49 -0.66
N GLY A 110 0.79 -2.31 -0.53
CA GLY A 110 1.64 -2.23 -1.70
C GLY A 110 3.13 -2.33 -1.39
N PHE A 111 3.88 -2.67 -2.42
CA PHE A 111 5.33 -2.76 -2.40
C PHE A 111 5.96 -1.65 -3.25
N SER A 112 7.02 -1.01 -2.75
CA SER A 112 7.78 0.01 -3.46
C SER A 112 6.86 1.14 -3.96
N GLN A 113 6.82 1.47 -5.24
CA GLN A 113 5.91 2.47 -5.82
C GLN A 113 4.43 2.19 -5.49
N GLY A 114 4.01 0.92 -5.43
CA GLY A 114 2.67 0.54 -4.98
C GLY A 114 2.42 0.82 -3.50
N GLY A 115 3.43 0.66 -2.65
CA GLY A 115 3.38 1.03 -1.23
C GLY A 115 3.25 2.55 -1.03
N ALA A 116 3.95 3.32 -1.86
CA ALA A 116 3.80 4.78 -1.90
C ALA A 116 2.37 5.19 -2.28
N MET A 117 1.76 4.52 -3.27
CA MET A 117 0.36 4.75 -3.66
C MET A 117 -0.64 4.31 -2.58
N ALA A 118 -0.40 3.18 -1.91
CA ALA A 118 -1.24 2.71 -0.81
C ALA A 118 -1.30 3.76 0.32
N LEU A 119 -0.13 4.26 0.69
CA LEU A 119 -0.02 5.30 1.72
C LEU A 119 -0.65 6.61 1.26
N HIS A 120 -0.30 7.08 0.05
CA HIS A 120 -0.84 8.33 -0.51
C HIS A 120 -2.36 8.32 -0.53
N THR A 121 -2.96 7.31 -1.15
CA THR A 121 -4.43 7.21 -1.27
C THR A 121 -5.09 7.06 0.10
N GLY A 122 -4.55 6.18 0.95
CA GLY A 122 -5.10 5.94 2.28
C GLY A 122 -5.12 7.18 3.15
N LEU A 123 -4.09 8.03 3.08
CA LEU A 123 -4.00 9.29 3.81
C LEU A 123 -4.94 10.39 3.31
N ASN A 124 -5.42 10.31 2.07
CA ASN A 124 -6.32 11.30 1.47
C ASN A 124 -7.81 10.95 1.65
N LEU A 125 -8.14 9.77 2.17
CA LEU A 125 -9.53 9.39 2.42
C LEU A 125 -10.12 10.20 3.58
N GLN A 126 -11.45 10.37 3.55
CA GLN A 126 -12.17 11.08 4.62
C GLN A 126 -12.47 10.15 5.80
N ASP A 127 -12.79 8.89 5.52
CA ASP A 127 -13.13 7.88 6.53
C ASP A 127 -11.91 7.03 6.88
N PRO A 128 -11.71 6.65 8.16
CA PRO A 128 -10.68 5.68 8.52
C PRO A 128 -10.89 4.35 7.81
N MET A 129 -9.79 3.73 7.38
CA MET A 129 -9.78 2.40 6.78
C MET A 129 -9.46 1.30 7.79
N GLY A 130 -9.59 0.05 7.36
CA GLY A 130 -9.12 -1.11 8.11
C GLY A 130 -7.62 -1.05 8.39
N GLY A 131 -6.85 -0.54 7.43
CA GLY A 131 -5.43 -0.28 7.59
C GLY A 131 -4.67 -0.07 6.28
N ILE A 132 -3.42 0.34 6.41
CA ILE A 132 -2.49 0.56 5.29
C ILE A 132 -1.23 -0.27 5.53
N ILE A 133 -0.77 -1.02 4.53
CA ILE A 133 0.47 -1.82 4.55
C ILE A 133 1.43 -1.23 3.52
N VAL A 134 2.58 -0.75 4.02
CA VAL A 134 3.60 -0.04 3.25
C VAL A 134 4.90 -0.85 3.29
N LEU A 135 5.27 -1.46 2.16
CA LEU A 135 6.45 -2.32 2.06
C LEU A 135 7.51 -1.64 1.21
N SER A 136 8.68 -1.33 1.81
CA SER A 136 9.85 -0.73 1.16
C SER A 136 9.49 0.48 0.28
N ALA A 137 8.83 1.49 0.87
CA ALA A 137 8.31 2.64 0.14
C ALA A 137 8.63 3.97 0.82
N TYR A 138 8.17 5.05 0.23
CA TYR A 138 8.28 6.43 0.75
C TYR A 138 6.91 7.12 0.68
N LEU A 139 6.79 8.29 1.32
CA LEU A 139 5.58 9.10 1.26
C LEU A 139 5.68 10.12 0.11
N PRO A 140 4.93 9.94 -1.00
CA PRO A 140 4.93 10.89 -2.09
C PRO A 140 4.15 12.16 -1.71
N LEU A 141 4.56 13.29 -2.29
CA LEU A 141 3.96 14.61 -2.07
C LEU A 141 3.88 15.01 -0.58
N ALA A 142 4.85 14.58 0.23
CA ALA A 142 4.83 14.79 1.68
C ALA A 142 4.79 16.28 2.07
N SER A 143 5.47 17.16 1.31
CA SER A 143 5.51 18.61 1.55
C SER A 143 4.22 19.35 1.20
N GLU A 144 3.33 18.73 0.44
CA GLU A 144 2.12 19.34 -0.09
C GLU A 144 0.85 18.88 0.61
N ARG A 145 1.00 18.00 1.62
CA ARG A 145 -0.16 17.45 2.31
C ARG A 145 -0.76 18.43 3.29
N PRO A 146 -2.06 18.73 3.13
CA PRO A 146 -2.82 19.44 4.15
C PRO A 146 -2.99 18.56 5.39
N ASP A 147 -3.80 18.98 6.33
CA ASP A 147 -4.13 18.19 7.52
C ASP A 147 -4.74 16.84 7.14
N VAL A 148 -4.27 15.80 7.85
CA VAL A 148 -4.77 14.43 7.68
C VAL A 148 -5.89 14.20 8.69
N HIS A 149 -7.05 13.76 8.22
CA HIS A 149 -8.24 13.64 9.08
C HIS A 149 -8.42 12.24 9.70
N GLN A 150 -7.92 11.17 9.04
CA GLN A 150 -8.12 9.80 9.51
C GLN A 150 -6.94 9.23 10.30
N ILE A 151 -6.50 9.92 11.32
CA ILE A 151 -5.39 9.49 12.19
C ILE A 151 -5.64 8.16 12.93
N ALA A 152 -6.86 7.65 12.90
CA ALA A 152 -7.25 6.37 13.47
C ALA A 152 -6.98 5.16 12.56
N THR A 153 -6.58 5.39 11.28
CA THR A 153 -6.23 4.29 10.37
C THR A 153 -4.91 3.63 10.81
N PRO A 154 -4.91 2.31 11.11
CA PRO A 154 -3.68 1.60 11.46
C PRO A 154 -2.72 1.53 10.27
N VAL A 155 -1.41 1.67 10.52
CA VAL A 155 -0.39 1.60 9.46
C VAL A 155 0.69 0.60 9.84
N PHE A 156 0.93 -0.38 8.95
CA PHE A 156 2.06 -1.30 9.00
C PHE A 156 3.12 -0.84 8.01
N ILE A 157 4.34 -0.66 8.49
CA ILE A 157 5.48 -0.21 7.68
C ILE A 157 6.59 -1.27 7.76
N ALA A 158 7.15 -1.65 6.62
CA ALA A 158 8.27 -2.57 6.54
C ALA A 158 9.37 -2.07 5.61
N THR A 159 10.62 -2.31 5.95
CA THR A 159 11.78 -1.96 5.13
C THR A 159 12.89 -3.00 5.22
N GLY A 160 13.67 -3.15 4.16
CA GLY A 160 14.92 -3.90 4.17
C GLY A 160 16.08 -3.03 4.70
N SER A 161 16.88 -3.54 5.64
CA SER A 161 18.05 -2.80 6.17
C SER A 161 19.18 -2.66 5.13
N LEU A 162 19.15 -3.47 4.06
CA LEU A 162 20.11 -3.46 2.96
C LEU A 162 19.48 -2.94 1.65
N ASP A 163 18.30 -2.30 1.74
CA ASP A 163 17.60 -1.76 0.58
C ASP A 163 18.36 -0.55 0.02
N ASN A 164 18.90 -0.71 -1.20
CA ASN A 164 19.61 0.32 -1.94
C ASN A 164 18.78 0.96 -3.07
N VAL A 165 17.53 0.54 -3.24
CA VAL A 165 16.56 1.11 -4.20
C VAL A 165 15.67 2.15 -3.53
N VAL A 166 15.08 1.79 -2.37
CA VAL A 166 14.39 2.70 -1.47
C VAL A 166 15.14 2.69 -0.14
N PRO A 167 16.05 3.62 0.09
CA PRO A 167 16.85 3.67 1.31
C PRO A 167 16.00 3.53 2.58
N PRO A 168 16.43 2.73 3.57
CA PRO A 168 15.66 2.47 4.78
C PRO A 168 15.20 3.73 5.52
N GLU A 169 16.02 4.78 5.47
CA GLU A 169 15.71 6.07 6.09
C GLU A 169 14.48 6.76 5.47
N TRP A 170 14.17 6.51 4.20
CA TRP A 170 12.96 7.06 3.56
C TRP A 170 11.70 6.38 4.12
N THR A 171 11.74 5.06 4.25
CA THR A 171 10.63 4.29 4.83
C THR A 171 10.47 4.60 6.34
N LYS A 172 11.58 4.71 7.08
CA LYS A 172 11.55 5.14 8.50
C LYS A 172 11.02 6.57 8.66
N GLY A 173 11.29 7.43 7.69
CA GLY A 173 10.75 8.79 7.65
C GLY A 173 9.21 8.83 7.62
N ILE A 174 8.55 7.82 7.03
CA ILE A 174 7.09 7.69 7.06
C ILE A 174 6.58 7.61 8.50
N GLN A 175 7.17 6.73 9.33
CA GLN A 175 6.76 6.59 10.74
C GLN A 175 6.87 7.91 11.50
N THR A 176 8.01 8.59 11.38
CA THR A 176 8.24 9.88 12.00
C THR A 176 7.20 10.91 11.56
N TRP A 177 6.90 10.95 10.27
CA TRP A 177 5.92 11.87 9.71
C TRP A 177 4.51 11.56 10.23
N LEU A 178 4.07 10.30 10.24
CA LEU A 178 2.75 9.87 10.73
C LEU A 178 2.57 10.21 12.21
N LEU A 179 3.56 9.88 13.06
CA LEU A 179 3.53 10.18 14.48
C LEU A 179 3.43 11.70 14.73
N SER A 180 4.13 12.52 13.95
CA SER A 180 4.06 13.98 14.03
C SER A 180 2.69 14.55 13.67
N ARG A 181 1.86 13.79 12.92
CA ARG A 181 0.49 14.14 12.53
C ARG A 181 -0.58 13.52 13.43
N GLY A 182 -0.19 12.88 14.52
CA GLY A 182 -1.11 12.35 15.53
C GLY A 182 -1.59 10.92 15.28
N PHE A 183 -1.01 10.19 14.32
CA PHE A 183 -1.28 8.75 14.20
C PHE A 183 -0.77 8.03 15.43
N HIS A 184 -1.58 7.17 16.02
CA HIS A 184 -1.24 6.44 17.26
C HIS A 184 -0.96 4.96 17.02
N ASP A 185 -1.42 4.44 15.89
CA ASP A 185 -1.36 3.03 15.55
C ASP A 185 -0.47 2.80 14.31
N VAL A 186 0.84 2.97 14.53
CA VAL A 186 1.87 2.82 13.50
C VAL A 186 2.86 1.77 13.97
N GLU A 187 2.88 0.63 13.27
CA GLU A 187 3.78 -0.48 13.52
C GLU A 187 4.86 -0.51 12.43
N SER A 188 6.14 -0.46 12.82
CA SER A 188 7.27 -0.39 11.88
C SER A 188 8.26 -1.52 12.12
N HIS A 189 8.67 -2.20 11.05
CA HIS A 189 9.58 -3.33 11.06
C HIS A 189 10.75 -3.12 10.10
N GLU A 190 11.91 -3.61 10.51
CA GLU A 190 13.12 -3.67 9.68
C GLU A 190 13.60 -5.12 9.56
N TYR A 191 13.92 -5.53 8.34
CA TYR A 191 14.37 -6.89 8.05
C TYR A 191 15.73 -6.86 7.37
N MET A 192 16.56 -7.87 7.64
CA MET A 192 17.86 -8.01 6.96
C MET A 192 17.62 -8.54 5.54
N MET A 193 17.28 -7.64 4.63
CA MET A 193 17.02 -7.91 3.22
C MET A 193 17.29 -6.67 2.36
N GLU A 194 17.50 -6.89 1.08
CA GLU A 194 17.53 -5.86 0.04
C GLU A 194 16.10 -5.39 -0.31
N HIS A 195 15.91 -4.77 -1.50
CA HIS A 195 14.60 -4.32 -2.01
C HIS A 195 13.73 -5.53 -2.40
N SER A 196 13.17 -6.20 -1.42
CA SER A 196 12.40 -7.44 -1.56
C SER A 196 11.43 -7.63 -0.40
N VAL A 197 10.73 -8.76 -0.35
CA VAL A 197 9.88 -9.19 0.77
C VAL A 197 10.37 -10.54 1.27
N CYS A 198 10.65 -10.67 2.57
CA CYS A 198 11.13 -11.91 3.15
C CYS A 198 10.03 -12.70 3.88
N ALA A 199 10.30 -13.99 4.14
CA ALA A 199 9.32 -14.87 4.80
C ALA A 199 8.94 -14.40 6.22
N LYS A 200 9.84 -13.69 6.93
CA LYS A 200 9.52 -13.13 8.25
C LYS A 200 8.53 -11.98 8.12
N GLU A 201 8.72 -11.09 7.16
CA GLU A 201 7.82 -9.99 6.85
C GLU A 201 6.41 -10.50 6.49
N VAL A 202 6.31 -11.54 5.64
CA VAL A 202 5.03 -12.18 5.29
C VAL A 202 4.30 -12.70 6.53
N ARG A 203 5.03 -13.31 7.48
CA ARG A 203 4.44 -13.77 8.75
C ARG A 203 3.94 -12.59 9.59
N ASP A 204 4.72 -11.53 9.69
CA ASP A 204 4.35 -10.34 10.49
C ASP A 204 3.14 -9.64 9.86
N ILE A 205 3.06 -9.53 8.53
CA ILE A 205 1.86 -9.06 7.80
C ILE A 205 0.64 -9.95 8.11
N SER A 206 0.82 -11.28 8.12
CA SER A 206 -0.26 -12.22 8.43
C SER A 206 -0.79 -12.01 9.85
N ILE A 207 0.09 -11.86 10.83
CA ILE A 207 -0.26 -11.60 12.23
C ILE A 207 -1.00 -10.27 12.36
N TRP A 208 -0.46 -9.21 11.75
CA TRP A 208 -1.04 -7.88 11.78
C TRP A 208 -2.44 -7.85 11.16
N LEU A 209 -2.61 -8.41 9.96
CA LEU A 209 -3.91 -8.47 9.28
C LEU A 209 -4.94 -9.26 10.10
N ASN A 210 -4.59 -10.45 10.61
CA ASN A 210 -5.50 -11.24 11.45
C ASN A 210 -5.97 -10.46 12.68
N LYS A 211 -5.06 -9.77 13.37
CA LYS A 211 -5.39 -8.93 14.52
C LYS A 211 -6.34 -7.80 14.14
N ARG A 212 -6.06 -7.05 13.05
CA ARG A 212 -6.87 -5.90 12.63
C ARG A 212 -8.26 -6.32 12.14
N ILE A 213 -8.33 -7.36 11.32
CA ILE A 213 -9.60 -7.86 10.80
C ILE A 213 -10.51 -8.32 11.96
N SER A 214 -9.95 -9.07 12.93
CA SER A 214 -10.72 -9.51 14.09
C SER A 214 -11.26 -8.37 14.93
N LEU A 215 -10.47 -7.30 15.14
CA LEU A 215 -10.92 -6.13 15.90
C LEU A 215 -12.05 -5.37 15.18
N ASN A 216 -11.98 -5.24 13.87
CA ASN A 216 -12.97 -4.50 13.09
C ASN A 216 -14.33 -5.26 13.00
N ILE A 217 -14.31 -6.60 12.96
CA ILE A 217 -15.53 -7.44 12.94
C ILE A 217 -16.25 -7.39 14.28
N THR A 218 -15.54 -7.28 15.40
CA THR A 218 -16.15 -7.28 16.75
C THR A 218 -16.75 -5.92 17.14
N GLN A 219 -16.51 -4.86 16.38
CA GLN A 219 -17.02 -3.51 16.67
C GLN A 219 -18.26 -3.11 15.83
N GLU A 220 -18.73 -3.98 14.94
CA GLU A 220 -20.00 -3.88 14.20
C GLU A 220 -21.10 -4.70 14.91
#